data_59a14091c9874dc3d8bd4af68712ceaa
#
_entry.id   59a14091c9874dc3d8bd4af68712ceaa
#
_cell.length_a   1.000
_cell.length_b   1.000
_cell.length_c   1.000
_cell.angle_alpha   90.00
_cell.angle_beta   90.00
_cell.angle_gamma   90.00
#
_symmetry.space_group_name_H-M   'P 1'
#
loop_
_entity.id
_entity.type
_entity.pdbx_description
1 polymer ?
#
loop_
_entity_poly.entity_id
_entity_poly.type
_entity_poly.pdbx_seq_one_letter_code
_entity_poly.pdbx_strand_id
1 'polypeptide(L)'
;MAEEMNMGEVVMVVDDNKEIVYSISELLKYEGYRVIPAYDGMEALNLLEQNPVDLILLDVMMPRLNGLSALMKLREKYRIPVIILSAKTEESDKVSGLVLGADDYVEKPYNPAELMARVNAHLRRYRAWGGELPKENDDQIINGGLVLDKKQRIVLVEGEEVRLTATEYKILELLMEHPGQVFSSEQIYENVWQESANYTVENTVMVHIRHIREKIEIDAKKPRYVKVVWGIGYKMEKY
;
A
#
# COMPACT_ATOMS: atom_id res chain seq x y z
N MET A 1 -30.96 -16.58 18.14
CA MET A 1 -29.88 -16.47 17.16
C MET A 1 -29.92 -15.04 16.67
N ALA A 2 -29.00 -14.21 17.15
CA ALA A 2 -28.85 -12.84 16.69
C ALA A 2 -28.22 -12.91 15.30
N GLU A 3 -28.90 -12.40 14.28
CA GLU A 3 -28.29 -12.09 12.99
C GLU A 3 -27.12 -11.15 13.25
N GLU A 4 -25.91 -11.61 13.07
CA GLU A 4 -24.76 -10.74 12.86
C GLU A 4 -25.07 -9.95 11.58
N MET A 5 -25.57 -8.74 11.75
CA MET A 5 -25.64 -7.77 10.68
C MET A 5 -24.21 -7.57 10.18
N ASN A 6 -23.95 -8.06 8.99
CA ASN A 6 -22.74 -7.77 8.24
C ASN A 6 -22.70 -6.25 8.03
N MET A 7 -22.15 -5.53 9.01
CA MET A 7 -21.99 -4.08 8.94
C MET A 7 -20.90 -3.81 7.91
N GLY A 8 -21.31 -3.37 6.72
CA GLY A 8 -20.41 -3.01 5.63
C GLY A 8 -19.31 -2.07 6.10
N GLU A 9 -18.13 -2.18 5.48
CA GLU A 9 -16.97 -1.33 5.77
C GLU A 9 -17.31 0.15 5.71
N VAL A 10 -16.70 0.92 6.57
CA VAL A 10 -16.95 2.35 6.74
C VAL A 10 -15.83 3.15 6.08
N VAL A 11 -16.17 3.91 5.06
CA VAL A 11 -15.26 4.82 4.37
C VAL A 11 -15.58 6.26 4.76
N MET A 12 -14.60 6.97 5.30
CA MET A 12 -14.73 8.40 5.55
C MET A 12 -14.29 9.19 4.31
N VAL A 13 -15.11 10.16 3.89
CA VAL A 13 -14.81 11.05 2.76
C VAL A 13 -14.66 12.47 3.29
N VAL A 14 -13.46 13.03 3.12
CA VAL A 14 -13.08 14.34 3.66
C VAL A 14 -12.69 15.29 2.54
N ASP A 15 -13.53 16.27 2.26
CA ASP A 15 -13.32 17.29 1.22
C ASP A 15 -14.22 18.50 1.55
N ASP A 16 -13.73 19.71 1.40
CA ASP A 16 -14.53 20.92 1.67
C ASP A 16 -15.61 21.18 0.62
N ASN A 17 -15.48 20.59 -0.56
CA ASN A 17 -16.47 20.64 -1.62
C ASN A 17 -17.56 19.58 -1.41
N LYS A 18 -18.76 20.05 -0.99
CA LYS A 18 -19.92 19.18 -0.73
C LYS A 18 -20.36 18.35 -1.94
N GLU A 19 -20.18 18.86 -3.16
CA GLU A 19 -20.56 18.13 -4.38
C GLU A 19 -19.63 16.95 -4.63
N ILE A 20 -18.32 17.12 -4.35
CA ILE A 20 -17.33 16.05 -4.42
C ILE A 20 -17.64 14.98 -3.36
N VAL A 21 -17.85 15.40 -2.10
CA VAL A 21 -18.22 14.47 -1.01
C VAL A 21 -19.48 13.70 -1.38
N TYR A 22 -20.51 14.37 -1.89
CA TYR A 22 -21.75 13.73 -2.32
C TYR A 22 -21.50 12.70 -3.44
N SER A 23 -20.80 13.08 -4.50
CA SER A 23 -20.54 12.20 -5.66
C SER A 23 -19.76 10.95 -5.26
N ILE A 24 -18.70 11.10 -4.44
CA ILE A 24 -17.91 9.95 -3.94
C ILE A 24 -18.79 9.10 -3.01
N SER A 25 -19.57 9.72 -2.14
CA SER A 25 -20.43 9.00 -1.20
C SER A 25 -21.47 8.13 -1.91
N GLU A 26 -22.09 8.63 -2.96
CA GLU A 26 -23.06 7.84 -3.75
C GLU A 26 -22.37 6.66 -4.48
N LEU A 27 -21.17 6.89 -5.02
CA LEU A 27 -20.38 5.83 -5.64
C LEU A 27 -20.02 4.72 -4.64
N LEU A 28 -19.56 5.08 -3.45
CA LEU A 28 -19.22 4.14 -2.39
C LEU A 28 -20.43 3.37 -1.86
N LYS A 29 -21.56 4.06 -1.67
CA LYS A 29 -22.81 3.41 -1.25
C LYS A 29 -23.33 2.42 -2.28
N TYR A 30 -23.19 2.74 -3.58
CA TYR A 30 -23.56 1.82 -4.66
C TYR A 30 -22.78 0.51 -4.60
N GLU A 31 -21.50 0.57 -4.19
CA GLU A 31 -20.62 -0.60 -3.96
C GLU A 31 -20.84 -1.28 -2.59
N GLY A 32 -21.79 -0.79 -1.78
CA GLY A 32 -22.17 -1.41 -0.51
C GLY A 32 -21.43 -0.90 0.73
N TYR A 33 -20.64 0.16 0.61
CA TYR A 33 -19.92 0.76 1.73
C TYR A 33 -20.81 1.70 2.55
N ARG A 34 -20.54 1.78 3.85
CA ARG A 34 -21.06 2.86 4.69
C ARG A 34 -20.16 4.08 4.56
N VAL A 35 -20.74 5.28 4.49
CA VAL A 35 -19.97 6.50 4.28
C VAL A 35 -20.20 7.48 5.41
N ILE A 36 -19.07 8.03 5.92
CA ILE A 36 -19.07 9.15 6.87
C ILE A 36 -18.50 10.37 6.15
N PRO A 37 -19.29 11.39 5.85
CA PRO A 37 -18.81 12.62 5.25
C PRO A 37 -18.18 13.53 6.31
N ALA A 38 -17.09 14.23 5.96
CA ALA A 38 -16.50 15.32 6.70
C ALA A 38 -16.06 16.45 5.75
N TYR A 39 -16.10 17.68 6.20
CA TYR A 39 -15.89 18.84 5.33
C TYR A 39 -14.63 19.65 5.67
N ASP A 40 -13.83 19.17 6.59
CA ASP A 40 -12.46 19.63 6.90
C ASP A 40 -11.73 18.65 7.82
N GLY A 41 -10.42 18.89 8.00
CA GLY A 41 -9.58 18.02 8.82
C GLY A 41 -9.93 17.97 10.31
N MET A 42 -10.49 19.05 10.87
CA MET A 42 -10.91 19.06 12.29
C MET A 42 -12.17 18.22 12.49
N GLU A 43 -13.14 18.35 11.60
CA GLU A 43 -14.37 17.56 11.62
C GLU A 43 -14.03 16.06 11.45
N ALA A 44 -13.14 15.72 10.51
CA ALA A 44 -12.68 14.37 10.30
C ALA A 44 -12.08 13.75 11.57
N LEU A 45 -11.18 14.46 12.26
CA LEU A 45 -10.57 13.98 13.50
C LEU A 45 -11.61 13.78 14.63
N ASN A 46 -12.57 14.68 14.76
CA ASN A 46 -13.64 14.57 15.76
C ASN A 46 -14.59 13.37 15.47
N LEU A 47 -14.90 13.13 14.18
CA LEU A 47 -15.75 11.99 13.79
C LEU A 47 -15.03 10.65 13.97
N LEU A 48 -13.72 10.59 13.79
CA LEU A 48 -12.90 9.40 14.04
C LEU A 48 -12.91 8.97 15.52
N GLU A 49 -13.03 9.90 16.46
CA GLU A 49 -13.14 9.55 17.89
C GLU A 49 -14.47 8.89 18.26
N GLN A 50 -15.51 9.05 17.42
CA GLN A 50 -16.87 8.60 17.69
C GLN A 50 -17.31 7.44 16.81
N ASN A 51 -16.59 7.15 15.74
CA ASN A 51 -17.01 6.18 14.74
C ASN A 51 -15.85 5.27 14.32
N PRO A 52 -16.09 3.96 14.18
CA PRO A 52 -15.13 3.09 13.53
C PRO A 52 -15.06 3.44 12.04
N VAL A 53 -13.86 3.58 11.50
CA VAL A 53 -13.58 3.88 10.10
C VAL A 53 -12.52 2.91 9.59
N ASP A 54 -12.76 2.32 8.42
CA ASP A 54 -11.88 1.32 7.82
C ASP A 54 -10.96 1.91 6.73
N LEU A 55 -11.33 3.07 6.13
CA LEU A 55 -10.55 3.79 5.14
C LEU A 55 -10.94 5.26 5.11
N ILE A 56 -9.98 6.13 4.81
CA ILE A 56 -10.19 7.58 4.67
C ILE A 56 -9.79 8.02 3.27
N LEU A 57 -10.68 8.70 2.56
CA LEU A 57 -10.40 9.50 1.38
C LEU A 57 -10.23 10.95 1.84
N LEU A 58 -9.06 11.54 1.63
CA LEU A 58 -8.66 12.82 2.23
C LEU A 58 -8.21 13.82 1.19
N ASP A 59 -8.93 14.92 1.03
CA ASP A 59 -8.46 16.06 0.25
C ASP A 59 -7.33 16.81 0.96
N VAL A 60 -6.36 17.32 0.18
CA VAL A 60 -5.24 18.10 0.72
C VAL A 60 -5.64 19.54 1.00
N MET A 61 -6.38 20.13 0.07
CA MET A 61 -6.64 21.58 0.05
C MET A 61 -7.95 21.94 0.71
N MET A 62 -7.95 21.98 2.03
CA MET A 62 -9.16 22.31 2.82
C MET A 62 -8.91 23.49 3.76
N PRO A 63 -9.97 24.29 4.09
CA PRO A 63 -9.89 25.34 5.07
C PRO A 63 -9.72 24.81 6.49
N ARG A 64 -9.35 25.68 7.44
CA ARG A 64 -9.15 25.40 8.88
C ARG A 64 -7.97 24.47 9.15
N LEU A 65 -8.09 23.19 8.89
CA LEU A 65 -7.01 22.21 8.99
C LEU A 65 -6.88 21.50 7.65
N ASN A 66 -5.78 21.73 6.94
CA ASN A 66 -5.51 21.08 5.66
C ASN A 66 -5.28 19.58 5.82
N GLY A 67 -5.42 18.82 4.72
CA GLY A 67 -5.36 17.36 4.76
C GLY A 67 -4.02 16.81 5.23
N LEU A 68 -2.90 17.41 4.89
CA LEU A 68 -1.58 16.94 5.34
C LEU A 68 -1.42 17.12 6.85
N SER A 69 -1.87 18.24 7.41
CA SER A 69 -1.86 18.47 8.84
C SER A 69 -2.84 17.56 9.60
N ALA A 70 -3.98 17.26 8.98
CA ALA A 70 -4.93 16.27 9.52
C ALA A 70 -4.33 14.87 9.52
N LEU A 71 -3.64 14.48 8.43
CA LEU A 71 -2.95 13.20 8.32
C LEU A 71 -1.88 13.02 9.41
N MET A 72 -1.05 14.05 9.65
CA MET A 72 -0.04 13.98 10.71
C MET A 72 -0.68 13.68 12.07
N LYS A 73 -1.73 14.43 12.45
CA LYS A 73 -2.45 14.21 13.72
C LYS A 73 -3.13 12.83 13.77
N LEU A 74 -3.69 12.39 12.64
CA LEU A 74 -4.30 11.08 12.52
C LEU A 74 -3.29 9.97 12.79
N ARG A 75 -2.08 10.08 12.25
CA ARG A 75 -1.00 9.09 12.42
C ARG A 75 -0.45 8.99 13.83
N GLU A 76 -0.68 9.98 14.69
CA GLU A 76 -0.35 9.88 16.12
C GLU A 76 -1.17 8.79 16.83
N LYS A 77 -2.44 8.58 16.41
CA LYS A 77 -3.39 7.71 17.10
C LYS A 77 -3.85 6.50 16.25
N TYR A 78 -3.96 6.67 14.94
CA TYR A 78 -4.65 5.72 14.05
C TYR A 78 -3.74 5.21 12.94
N ARG A 79 -3.97 3.94 12.55
CA ARG A 79 -3.30 3.27 11.42
C ARG A 79 -4.27 2.92 10.30
N ILE A 80 -5.40 3.60 10.24
CA ILE A 80 -6.41 3.47 9.19
C ILE A 80 -5.79 3.85 7.85
N PRO A 81 -6.00 3.09 6.77
CA PRO A 81 -5.50 3.44 5.44
C PRO A 81 -6.08 4.79 4.98
N VAL A 82 -5.21 5.64 4.44
CA VAL A 82 -5.55 6.97 3.93
C VAL A 82 -5.13 7.09 2.49
N ILE A 83 -6.09 7.36 1.62
CA ILE A 83 -5.87 7.72 0.21
C ILE A 83 -6.02 9.24 0.08
N ILE A 84 -4.96 9.91 -0.33
CA ILE A 84 -5.02 11.35 -0.59
C ILE A 84 -5.68 11.60 -1.96
N LEU A 85 -6.62 12.53 -1.98
CA LEU A 85 -7.20 13.09 -3.20
C LEU A 85 -6.63 14.49 -3.39
N SER A 86 -5.96 14.79 -4.49
CA SER A 86 -5.37 16.13 -4.69
C SER A 86 -5.45 16.59 -6.14
N ALA A 87 -5.56 17.92 -6.33
CA ALA A 87 -5.43 18.52 -7.63
C ALA A 87 -3.97 18.41 -8.11
N LYS A 88 -3.76 18.33 -9.44
CA LYS A 88 -2.46 18.23 -10.11
C LYS A 88 -1.68 19.54 -9.97
N THR A 89 -1.02 19.78 -8.84
CA THR A 89 -0.34 21.07 -8.70
C THR A 89 1.12 21.00 -8.32
N GLU A 90 1.61 19.97 -7.66
CA GLU A 90 3.08 19.84 -7.45
C GLU A 90 3.49 18.40 -7.12
N GLU A 91 4.54 17.88 -7.76
CA GLU A 91 5.18 16.62 -7.37
C GLU A 91 5.62 16.63 -5.90
N SER A 92 5.89 17.82 -5.34
CA SER A 92 6.22 18.04 -3.95
C SER A 92 5.11 17.64 -2.97
N ASP A 93 3.84 17.89 -3.29
CA ASP A 93 2.69 17.55 -2.43
C ASP A 93 2.46 16.04 -2.40
N LYS A 94 2.65 15.37 -3.53
CA LYS A 94 2.55 13.93 -3.67
C LYS A 94 3.62 13.21 -2.83
N VAL A 95 4.86 13.66 -2.93
CA VAL A 95 5.98 13.13 -2.13
C VAL A 95 5.75 13.43 -0.65
N SER A 96 5.31 14.65 -0.31
CA SER A 96 5.04 15.05 1.08
C SER A 96 3.95 14.21 1.71
N GLY A 97 2.84 13.95 1.01
CA GLY A 97 1.74 13.12 1.54
C GLY A 97 2.16 11.68 1.84
N LEU A 98 2.92 11.06 0.95
CA LEU A 98 3.44 9.70 1.14
C LEU A 98 4.48 9.64 2.27
N VAL A 99 5.37 10.63 2.36
CA VAL A 99 6.35 10.75 3.47
C VAL A 99 5.66 10.95 4.82
N LEU A 100 4.52 11.66 4.86
CA LEU A 100 3.71 11.86 6.07
C LEU A 100 2.84 10.66 6.44
N GLY A 101 2.92 9.56 5.68
CA GLY A 101 2.26 8.30 5.99
C GLY A 101 0.90 8.09 5.32
N ALA A 102 0.62 8.73 4.18
CA ALA A 102 -0.47 8.32 3.33
C ALA A 102 -0.15 6.96 2.67
N ASP A 103 -1.19 6.15 2.48
CA ASP A 103 -1.03 4.80 1.89
C ASP A 103 -1.14 4.83 0.37
N ASP A 104 -1.83 5.82 -0.19
CA ASP A 104 -1.96 6.02 -1.63
C ASP A 104 -2.29 7.47 -1.97
N TYR A 105 -2.26 7.77 -3.28
CA TYR A 105 -2.53 9.09 -3.83
C TYR A 105 -3.34 8.96 -5.12
N VAL A 106 -4.39 9.75 -5.25
CA VAL A 106 -5.23 9.83 -6.45
C VAL A 106 -5.33 11.29 -6.90
N GLU A 107 -5.00 11.51 -8.16
CA GLU A 107 -5.01 12.84 -8.77
C GLU A 107 -6.43 13.23 -9.23
N LYS A 108 -6.85 14.46 -8.93
CA LYS A 108 -8.09 15.06 -9.44
C LYS A 108 -7.83 15.72 -10.80
N PRO A 109 -8.70 15.52 -11.83
CA PRO A 109 -9.92 14.72 -11.81
C PRO A 109 -9.62 13.22 -11.94
N TYR A 110 -10.20 12.40 -11.08
CA TYR A 110 -10.01 10.95 -11.06
C TYR A 110 -11.06 10.22 -11.88
N ASN A 111 -10.67 9.05 -12.38
CA ASN A 111 -11.62 8.09 -12.93
C ASN A 111 -12.33 7.36 -11.76
N PRO A 112 -13.69 7.33 -11.71
CA PRO A 112 -14.41 6.63 -10.67
C PRO A 112 -14.02 5.15 -10.51
N ALA A 113 -13.81 4.42 -11.61
CA ALA A 113 -13.39 3.04 -11.57
C ALA A 113 -11.97 2.86 -10.98
N GLU A 114 -11.05 3.78 -11.26
CA GLU A 114 -9.71 3.79 -10.66
C GLU A 114 -9.79 4.04 -9.15
N LEU A 115 -10.57 5.05 -8.72
CA LEU A 115 -10.76 5.33 -7.30
C LEU A 115 -11.31 4.12 -6.57
N MET A 116 -12.35 3.47 -7.12
CA MET A 116 -12.94 2.28 -6.51
C MET A 116 -11.98 1.09 -6.46
N ALA A 117 -11.19 0.86 -7.50
CA ALA A 117 -10.19 -0.20 -7.50
C ALA A 117 -9.15 -0.01 -6.38
N ARG A 118 -8.74 1.23 -6.12
CA ARG A 118 -7.80 1.57 -5.02
C ARG A 118 -8.45 1.41 -3.65
N VAL A 119 -9.69 1.91 -3.47
CA VAL A 119 -10.46 1.73 -2.22
C VAL A 119 -10.58 0.25 -1.89
N ASN A 120 -11.00 -0.57 -2.86
CA ASN A 120 -11.18 -2.02 -2.68
C ASN A 120 -9.84 -2.70 -2.32
N ALA A 121 -8.73 -2.32 -2.97
CA ALA A 121 -7.41 -2.89 -2.68
C ALA A 121 -6.95 -2.57 -1.26
N HIS A 122 -7.13 -1.32 -0.80
CA HIS A 122 -6.73 -0.90 0.55
C HIS A 122 -7.61 -1.53 1.64
N LEU A 123 -8.93 -1.59 1.45
CA LEU A 123 -9.85 -2.24 2.39
C LEU A 123 -9.58 -3.74 2.51
N ARG A 124 -9.38 -4.43 1.38
CA ARG A 124 -9.03 -5.86 1.38
C ARG A 124 -7.74 -6.11 2.19
N ARG A 125 -6.73 -5.26 2.01
CA ARG A 125 -5.46 -5.33 2.76
C ARG A 125 -5.69 -5.09 4.24
N TYR A 126 -6.43 -4.04 4.60
CA TYR A 126 -6.75 -3.70 5.99
C TYR A 126 -7.51 -4.81 6.71
N ARG A 127 -8.45 -5.47 6.02
CA ARG A 127 -9.13 -6.66 6.53
C ARG A 127 -8.20 -7.84 6.76
N ALA A 128 -7.33 -8.13 5.80
CA ALA A 128 -6.38 -9.24 5.91
C ALA A 128 -5.50 -9.12 7.17
N TRP A 129 -5.37 -7.89 7.70
CA TRP A 129 -4.65 -7.57 8.93
C TRP A 129 -5.55 -7.40 10.16
N GLY A 130 -6.81 -7.85 10.10
CA GLY A 130 -7.73 -7.79 11.24
C GLY A 130 -8.15 -6.38 11.66
N GLY A 131 -8.09 -5.41 10.72
CA GLY A 131 -8.45 -4.01 10.99
C GLY A 131 -7.36 -3.20 11.68
N GLU A 132 -6.20 -3.78 11.91
CA GLU A 132 -4.99 -3.08 12.34
C GLU A 132 -3.92 -3.24 11.25
N LEU A 133 -3.25 -2.16 10.87
CA LEU A 133 -1.99 -2.31 10.13
C LEU A 133 -1.03 -3.08 11.03
N PRO A 134 -0.28 -4.05 10.49
CA PRO A 134 0.68 -4.80 11.29
C PRO A 134 1.56 -3.79 12.04
N LYS A 135 1.60 -3.89 13.37
CA LYS A 135 2.75 -3.37 14.10
C LYS A 135 3.95 -4.06 13.48
N GLU A 136 5.05 -3.33 13.29
CA GLU A 136 6.33 -3.94 12.92
C GLU A 136 6.57 -5.12 13.88
N ASN A 137 6.04 -6.29 13.52
CA ASN A 137 6.43 -7.53 14.14
C ASN A 137 7.74 -7.89 13.46
N ASP A 138 8.76 -8.25 14.22
CA ASP A 138 10.05 -8.75 13.69
C ASP A 138 9.88 -9.89 12.68
N ASP A 139 8.69 -10.50 12.63
CA ASP A 139 8.34 -11.63 11.76
C ASP A 139 7.76 -11.22 10.39
N GLN A 140 7.41 -9.96 10.17
CA GLN A 140 6.82 -9.49 8.90
C GLN A 140 7.57 -8.32 8.31
N ILE A 141 7.85 -8.38 7.00
CA ILE A 141 8.41 -7.28 6.22
C ILE A 141 7.32 -6.75 5.29
N ILE A 142 7.06 -5.45 5.39
CA ILE A 142 6.04 -4.78 4.61
C ILE A 142 6.67 -3.74 3.71
N ASN A 143 6.30 -3.77 2.43
CA ASN A 143 6.73 -2.78 1.45
C ASN A 143 5.58 -2.44 0.48
N GLY A 144 4.83 -1.39 0.79
CA GLY A 144 3.61 -1.04 0.08
C GLY A 144 2.55 -2.14 0.17
N GLY A 145 2.12 -2.68 -0.97
CA GLY A 145 1.16 -3.81 -1.03
C GLY A 145 1.77 -5.20 -0.91
N LEU A 146 3.10 -5.28 -0.77
CA LEU A 146 3.84 -6.53 -0.66
C LEU A 146 4.15 -6.80 0.80
N VAL A 147 3.73 -7.95 1.32
CA VAL A 147 3.97 -8.41 2.69
C VAL A 147 4.64 -9.76 2.65
N LEU A 148 5.72 -9.92 3.38
CA LEU A 148 6.42 -11.18 3.57
C LEU A 148 6.37 -11.57 5.05
N ASP A 149 5.71 -12.66 5.37
CA ASP A 149 5.65 -13.22 6.72
C ASP A 149 6.74 -14.29 6.87
N LYS A 150 7.75 -13.99 7.69
CA LYS A 150 8.91 -14.86 7.91
C LYS A 150 8.53 -16.12 8.70
N LYS A 151 7.58 -15.99 9.62
CA LYS A 151 7.17 -17.08 10.51
C LYS A 151 6.34 -18.12 9.76
N GLN A 152 5.38 -17.66 8.96
CA GLN A 152 4.52 -18.52 8.15
C GLN A 152 5.16 -18.87 6.79
N ARG A 153 6.19 -18.14 6.36
CA ARG A 153 6.84 -18.23 5.04
C ARG A 153 5.87 -18.04 3.89
N ILE A 154 4.96 -17.09 4.04
CA ILE A 154 4.01 -16.70 3.01
C ILE A 154 4.31 -15.29 2.50
N VAL A 155 3.88 -15.03 1.27
CA VAL A 155 3.97 -13.71 0.65
C VAL A 155 2.56 -13.32 0.22
N LEU A 156 2.18 -12.09 0.55
CA LEU A 156 0.91 -11.49 0.13
C LEU A 156 1.20 -10.32 -0.80
N VAL A 157 0.43 -10.23 -1.87
CA VAL A 157 0.42 -9.07 -2.79
C VAL A 157 -0.98 -8.50 -2.78
N GLU A 158 -1.11 -7.25 -2.36
CA GLU A 158 -2.41 -6.59 -2.19
C GLU A 158 -3.41 -7.43 -1.36
N GLY A 159 -2.88 -8.17 -0.36
CA GLY A 159 -3.67 -9.04 0.52
C GLY A 159 -3.95 -10.45 0.00
N GLU A 160 -3.60 -10.77 -1.24
CA GLU A 160 -3.75 -12.11 -1.82
C GLU A 160 -2.47 -12.92 -1.67
N GLU A 161 -2.59 -14.19 -1.23
CA GLU A 161 -1.44 -15.07 -1.08
C GLU A 161 -0.85 -15.46 -2.44
N VAL A 162 0.47 -15.29 -2.57
CA VAL A 162 1.23 -15.64 -3.76
C VAL A 162 2.20 -16.78 -3.43
N ARG A 163 2.14 -17.85 -4.22
CA ARG A 163 3.00 -19.02 -4.02
C ARG A 163 4.35 -18.83 -4.70
N LEU A 164 5.39 -18.69 -3.90
CA LEU A 164 6.77 -18.69 -4.33
C LEU A 164 7.45 -20.03 -4.07
N THR A 165 8.44 -20.38 -4.90
CA THR A 165 9.36 -21.47 -4.59
C THR A 165 10.28 -21.06 -3.43
N ALA A 166 10.95 -22.01 -2.78
CA ALA A 166 11.85 -21.71 -1.68
C ALA A 166 12.98 -20.72 -2.06
N THR A 167 13.49 -20.83 -3.29
CA THR A 167 14.54 -19.95 -3.82
C THR A 167 14.00 -18.55 -4.11
N GLU A 168 12.83 -18.47 -4.76
CA GLU A 168 12.14 -17.19 -5.03
C GLU A 168 11.81 -16.45 -3.72
N TYR A 169 11.34 -17.18 -2.72
CA TYR A 169 11.06 -16.63 -1.39
C TYR A 169 12.32 -16.03 -0.76
N LYS A 170 13.45 -16.77 -0.74
CA LYS A 170 14.72 -16.28 -0.18
C LYS A 170 15.26 -15.05 -0.90
N ILE A 171 15.16 -15.01 -2.24
CA ILE A 171 15.55 -13.84 -3.01
C ILE A 171 14.69 -12.63 -2.64
N LEU A 172 13.38 -12.83 -2.57
CA LEU A 172 12.44 -11.78 -2.22
C LEU A 172 12.68 -11.28 -0.79
N GLU A 173 12.88 -12.18 0.17
CA GLU A 173 13.22 -11.89 1.56
C GLU A 173 14.48 -11.02 1.65
N LEU A 174 15.58 -11.42 1.01
CA LEU A 174 16.83 -10.66 0.97
C LEU A 174 16.62 -9.23 0.46
N LEU A 175 15.86 -9.06 -0.64
CA LEU A 175 15.63 -7.75 -1.22
C LEU A 175 14.67 -6.90 -0.36
N MET A 176 13.68 -7.52 0.29
CA MET A 176 12.72 -6.83 1.15
C MET A 176 13.32 -6.44 2.51
N GLU A 177 14.31 -7.16 3.01
CA GLU A 177 15.06 -6.78 4.22
C GLU A 177 15.93 -5.53 4.01
N HIS A 178 16.28 -5.22 2.75
CA HIS A 178 17.17 -4.13 2.39
C HIS A 178 16.57 -3.23 1.29
N PRO A 179 15.42 -2.59 1.53
CA PRO A 179 14.76 -1.78 0.51
C PRO A 179 15.64 -0.58 0.10
N GLY A 180 15.78 -0.40 -1.22
CA GLY A 180 16.65 0.62 -1.82
C GLY A 180 18.09 0.17 -2.04
N GLN A 181 18.60 -0.85 -1.35
CA GLN A 181 19.92 -1.39 -1.58
C GLN A 181 19.99 -2.18 -2.88
N VAL A 182 21.07 -1.98 -3.64
CA VAL A 182 21.33 -2.73 -4.88
C VAL A 182 22.20 -3.93 -4.56
N PHE A 183 21.78 -5.10 -5.02
CA PHE A 183 22.54 -6.36 -4.93
C PHE A 183 22.95 -6.80 -6.33
N SER A 184 24.21 -7.15 -6.53
CA SER A 184 24.64 -7.80 -7.76
C SER A 184 24.10 -9.24 -7.85
N SER A 185 24.14 -9.83 -9.04
CA SER A 185 23.72 -11.23 -9.20
C SER A 185 24.55 -12.18 -8.36
N GLU A 186 25.85 -11.92 -8.23
CA GLU A 186 26.75 -12.69 -7.37
C GLU A 186 26.35 -12.56 -5.90
N GLN A 187 26.10 -11.34 -5.43
CA GLN A 187 25.68 -11.11 -4.05
C GLN A 187 24.34 -11.80 -3.73
N ILE A 188 23.37 -11.74 -4.64
CA ILE A 188 22.08 -12.47 -4.46
C ILE A 188 22.37 -13.97 -4.39
N TYR A 189 23.20 -14.50 -5.29
CA TYR A 189 23.52 -15.92 -5.34
C TYR A 189 24.19 -16.37 -4.05
N GLU A 190 25.26 -15.71 -3.62
CA GLU A 190 26.00 -16.05 -2.40
C GLU A 190 25.11 -16.02 -1.15
N ASN A 191 24.25 -15.02 -1.02
CA ASN A 191 23.32 -14.93 0.11
C ASN A 191 22.24 -16.01 0.12
N VAL A 192 21.72 -16.40 -1.07
CA VAL A 192 20.57 -17.30 -1.18
C VAL A 192 20.99 -18.77 -1.24
N TRP A 193 22.05 -19.09 -2.00
CA TRP A 193 22.54 -20.46 -2.15
C TRP A 193 23.65 -20.81 -1.18
N GLN A 194 24.28 -19.81 -0.53
CA GLN A 194 25.40 -19.99 0.39
C GLN A 194 26.62 -20.68 -0.26
N GLU A 195 26.79 -20.48 -1.55
CA GLU A 195 27.88 -20.99 -2.37
C GLU A 195 28.56 -19.82 -3.07
N SER A 196 29.89 -20.00 -3.37
CA SER A 196 30.62 -18.99 -4.14
C SER A 196 30.09 -18.85 -5.55
N ALA A 197 29.97 -17.62 -6.02
CA ALA A 197 29.48 -17.31 -7.36
C ALA A 197 30.40 -17.90 -8.44
N ASN A 198 29.80 -18.48 -9.48
CA ASN A 198 30.48 -19.00 -10.66
C ASN A 198 29.99 -18.33 -11.93
N TYR A 199 30.55 -18.64 -13.09
CA TYR A 199 30.25 -17.98 -14.39
C TYR A 199 28.80 -18.07 -14.88
N THR A 200 27.92 -18.86 -14.24
CA THR A 200 26.52 -19.05 -14.67
C THR A 200 25.50 -18.34 -13.78
N VAL A 201 25.97 -17.67 -12.74
CA VAL A 201 25.14 -17.08 -11.68
C VAL A 201 24.16 -16.02 -12.19
N GLU A 202 24.60 -15.16 -13.12
CA GLU A 202 23.77 -14.09 -13.67
C GLU A 202 22.48 -14.62 -14.29
N ASN A 203 22.59 -15.67 -15.11
CA ASN A 203 21.43 -16.28 -15.75
C ASN A 203 20.48 -16.94 -14.74
N THR A 204 21.04 -17.60 -13.72
CA THR A 204 20.28 -18.25 -12.66
C THR A 204 19.44 -17.22 -11.88
N VAL A 205 20.07 -16.15 -11.41
CA VAL A 205 19.38 -15.09 -10.66
C VAL A 205 18.35 -14.38 -11.55
N MET A 206 18.70 -14.06 -12.80
CA MET A 206 17.81 -13.39 -13.74
C MET A 206 16.51 -14.18 -13.97
N VAL A 207 16.58 -15.51 -14.11
CA VAL A 207 15.40 -16.36 -14.27
C VAL A 207 14.50 -16.31 -13.03
N HIS A 208 15.07 -16.40 -11.84
CA HIS A 208 14.29 -16.31 -10.61
C HIS A 208 13.67 -14.93 -10.41
N ILE A 209 14.38 -13.84 -10.69
CA ILE A 209 13.85 -12.48 -10.64
C ILE A 209 12.68 -12.33 -11.63
N ARG A 210 12.78 -12.90 -12.83
CA ARG A 210 11.68 -12.90 -13.79
C ARG A 210 10.44 -13.62 -13.23
N HIS A 211 10.61 -14.82 -12.67
CA HIS A 211 9.50 -15.59 -12.07
C HIS A 211 8.89 -14.88 -10.86
N ILE A 212 9.70 -14.24 -10.02
CA ILE A 212 9.21 -13.43 -8.92
C ILE A 212 8.33 -12.30 -9.46
N ARG A 213 8.80 -11.53 -10.46
CA ARG A 213 8.02 -10.45 -11.08
C ARG A 213 6.72 -10.94 -11.70
N GLU A 214 6.72 -12.07 -12.38
CA GLU A 214 5.50 -12.67 -12.96
C GLU A 214 4.43 -12.98 -11.89
N LYS A 215 4.83 -13.14 -10.63
CA LYS A 215 3.96 -13.48 -9.51
C LYS A 215 3.55 -12.29 -8.65
N ILE A 216 4.44 -11.30 -8.47
CA ILE A 216 4.18 -10.19 -7.54
C ILE A 216 3.88 -8.86 -8.21
N GLU A 217 4.17 -8.71 -9.50
CA GLU A 217 3.98 -7.45 -10.23
C GLU A 217 2.69 -7.51 -11.07
N ILE A 218 2.01 -6.38 -11.21
CA ILE A 218 0.87 -6.26 -12.14
C ILE A 218 1.35 -6.41 -13.59
N ASP A 219 2.52 -5.83 -13.91
CA ASP A 219 3.20 -5.98 -15.21
C ASP A 219 4.67 -6.29 -14.97
N ALA A 220 5.07 -7.54 -15.21
CA ALA A 220 6.45 -7.99 -15.04
C ALA A 220 7.46 -7.22 -15.91
N LYS A 221 7.02 -6.60 -17.03
CA LYS A 221 7.86 -5.77 -17.90
C LYS A 221 8.04 -4.34 -17.36
N LYS A 222 7.11 -3.89 -16.52
CA LYS A 222 7.15 -2.59 -15.84
C LYS A 222 7.07 -2.79 -14.32
N PRO A 223 8.04 -3.48 -13.72
CA PRO A 223 7.96 -3.87 -12.33
C PRO A 223 7.86 -2.67 -11.41
N ARG A 224 6.99 -2.76 -10.41
CA ARG A 224 6.84 -1.79 -9.34
C ARG A 224 7.87 -2.05 -8.23
N TYR A 225 7.95 -3.26 -7.75
CA TYR A 225 8.72 -3.64 -6.57
C TYR A 225 10.18 -3.98 -6.89
N VAL A 226 10.42 -4.97 -7.74
CA VAL A 226 11.79 -5.44 -8.01
C VAL A 226 12.35 -4.73 -9.24
N LYS A 227 13.20 -3.73 -9.03
CA LYS A 227 13.83 -2.92 -10.09
C LYS A 227 15.18 -3.51 -10.53
N VAL A 228 15.49 -3.34 -11.82
CA VAL A 228 16.85 -3.55 -12.32
C VAL A 228 17.63 -2.24 -12.23
N VAL A 229 18.88 -2.34 -11.78
CA VAL A 229 19.86 -1.25 -11.88
C VAL A 229 20.88 -1.69 -12.92
N TRP A 230 20.77 -1.10 -14.11
CA TRP A 230 21.54 -1.53 -15.29
C TRP A 230 23.03 -1.56 -15.04
N GLY A 231 23.67 -2.68 -15.41
CA GLY A 231 25.09 -2.91 -15.21
C GLY A 231 25.54 -3.18 -13.77
N ILE A 232 24.60 -3.25 -12.80
CA ILE A 232 24.92 -3.45 -11.36
C ILE A 232 24.15 -4.65 -10.81
N GLY A 233 22.81 -4.70 -10.93
CA GLY A 233 22.02 -5.78 -10.35
C GLY A 233 20.56 -5.41 -10.11
N TYR A 234 20.01 -5.79 -8.96
CA TYR A 234 18.61 -5.66 -8.62
C TYR A 234 18.43 -5.00 -7.26
N LYS A 235 17.33 -4.30 -7.07
CA LYS A 235 16.91 -3.72 -5.79
C LYS A 235 15.40 -3.86 -5.57
N MET A 236 14.99 -3.86 -4.31
CA MET A 236 13.61 -3.59 -3.91
C MET A 236 13.39 -2.08 -3.89
N GLU A 237 12.38 -1.59 -4.60
CA GLU A 237 11.97 -0.19 -4.49
C GLU A 237 11.25 0.03 -3.15
N LYS A 238 11.47 1.16 -2.50
CA LYS A 238 10.88 1.48 -1.19
C LYS A 238 9.53 2.18 -1.37
N TYR A 239 8.49 1.69 -0.69
CA TYR A 239 7.14 2.24 -0.68
C TYR A 239 6.64 2.48 0.74
#